data_f24aabf4d12b13877874f0759aca0818
#
_entry.id   f24aabf4d12b13877874f0759aca0818
#
_cell.length_a   1.000
_cell.length_b   1.000
_cell.length_c   1.000
_cell.angle_alpha   90.00
_cell.angle_beta   90.00
_cell.angle_gamma   90.00
#
_symmetry.space_group_name_H-M   'P 1'
#
loop_
_entity.id
_entity.type
_entity.pdbx_description
1 polymer ?
#
loop_
_entity_poly.entity_id
_entity_poly.type
_entity_poly.pdbx_seq_one_letter_code
_entity_poly.pdbx_strand_id
1 'polypeptide(L)'
;MIYTVTLNPAIDYIVRLDHVETGAVNRMASEDKFAGGKGINVSRVLKRLDIENTATGFIGGFTGRFIEDVLTSEAISTNFVTVDQDTRINVKIKADEETEINGNGPEVTEAQLQELLNILSSLTADDVVVFAGSAPSSLGNAVYKQLIAETRATGAQVVCDFEGQTLIDSLEFNPQLVKPNNHELGDIFGVALTELPEIERYAKEILAKGAQNVIISMAGDGALLVSPSGTYFAKPIKGQVKNSVGAGDSMVAGFTGKLATTGDVIEAFKWGVACGTATTFSDDLATADYIKETYEKVEVEKL
;
A
#
# COMPACT_ATOMS: atom_id res chain seq x y z
N MET A 1 1.01 -12.09 -13.86
CA MET A 1 1.58 -10.73 -13.72
C MET A 1 0.97 -10.05 -12.49
N ILE A 2 1.68 -9.09 -11.85
CA ILE A 2 1.10 -8.29 -10.76
C ILE A 2 0.79 -6.89 -11.29
N TYR A 3 -0.43 -6.40 -11.04
CA TYR A 3 -0.86 -5.03 -11.33
C TYR A 3 -1.09 -4.29 -10.02
N THR A 4 -0.66 -3.01 -9.94
CA THR A 4 -0.96 -2.17 -8.80
C THR A 4 -1.85 -1.01 -9.24
N VAL A 5 -2.99 -0.85 -8.60
CA VAL A 5 -3.96 0.20 -8.92
C VAL A 5 -3.86 1.32 -7.89
N THR A 6 -3.48 2.51 -8.35
CA THR A 6 -3.45 3.73 -7.54
C THR A 6 -4.40 4.74 -8.15
N LEU A 7 -5.59 4.89 -7.58
CA LEU A 7 -6.61 5.81 -8.14
C LEU A 7 -6.27 7.28 -7.91
N ASN A 8 -5.52 7.58 -6.85
CA ASN A 8 -5.19 8.95 -6.45
C ASN A 8 -3.70 9.08 -6.07
N PRO A 9 -2.77 8.81 -7.02
CA PRO A 9 -1.35 8.99 -6.79
C PRO A 9 -1.01 10.45 -6.46
N ALA A 10 0.19 10.69 -5.96
CA ALA A 10 0.64 12.03 -5.60
C ALA A 10 2.14 12.20 -5.87
N ILE A 11 2.58 13.45 -6.00
CA ILE A 11 3.95 13.77 -5.65
C ILE A 11 3.98 14.03 -4.15
N ASP A 12 4.71 13.22 -3.39
CA ASP A 12 4.99 13.51 -1.99
C ASP A 12 6.18 14.49 -1.94
N TYR A 13 5.87 15.75 -1.62
CA TYR A 13 6.82 16.83 -1.55
C TYR A 13 7.22 17.10 -0.11
N ILE A 14 8.40 16.63 0.28
CA ILE A 14 8.92 16.77 1.64
C ILE A 14 9.72 18.08 1.72
N VAL A 15 9.33 18.97 2.63
CA VAL A 15 9.96 20.25 2.90
C VAL A 15 10.50 20.23 4.32
N ARG A 16 11.81 20.53 4.48
CA ARG A 16 12.44 20.61 5.80
C ARG A 16 12.77 22.05 6.15
N LEU A 17 12.36 22.44 7.36
CA LEU A 17 12.61 23.76 7.96
C LEU A 17 12.99 23.54 9.42
N ASP A 18 13.70 24.50 9.99
CA ASP A 18 13.96 24.49 11.43
C ASP A 18 12.68 24.82 12.23
N HIS A 19 11.87 25.75 11.72
CA HIS A 19 10.63 26.21 12.32
C HIS A 19 9.68 26.75 11.25
N VAL A 20 8.36 26.64 11.49
CA VAL A 20 7.31 27.24 10.64
C VAL A 20 6.70 28.44 11.35
N GLU A 21 6.89 29.63 10.78
CA GLU A 21 6.23 30.86 11.25
C GLU A 21 5.02 31.15 10.36
N THR A 22 3.80 31.09 10.96
CA THR A 22 2.56 31.37 10.23
C THR A 22 2.42 32.86 9.92
N GLY A 23 2.02 33.19 8.69
CA GLY A 23 1.89 34.57 8.23
C GLY A 23 3.22 35.24 7.79
N ALA A 24 4.31 34.50 7.81
CA ALA A 24 5.63 34.98 7.38
C ALA A 24 6.17 34.19 6.16
N VAL A 25 7.27 34.69 5.58
CA VAL A 25 7.99 33.97 4.54
C VAL A 25 8.96 32.98 5.18
N ASN A 26 8.66 31.71 5.05
CA ASN A 26 9.52 30.62 5.50
C ASN A 26 10.48 30.21 4.37
N ARG A 27 11.73 29.88 4.68
CA ARG A 27 12.71 29.36 3.72
C ARG A 27 13.12 27.95 4.11
N MET A 28 12.91 26.99 3.20
CA MET A 28 13.28 25.60 3.42
C MET A 28 14.79 25.42 3.44
N ALA A 29 15.29 24.55 4.30
CA ALA A 29 16.67 24.11 4.35
C ALA A 29 16.97 23.07 3.26
N SER A 30 16.01 22.16 3.01
CA SER A 30 16.09 21.14 1.96
C SER A 30 14.71 20.66 1.54
N GLU A 31 14.65 20.00 0.38
CA GLU A 31 13.44 19.39 -0.16
C GLU A 31 13.74 18.04 -0.81
N ASP A 32 12.73 17.16 -0.81
CA ASP A 32 12.71 15.93 -1.59
C ASP A 32 11.36 15.77 -2.28
N LYS A 33 11.36 15.07 -3.42
CA LYS A 33 10.16 14.75 -4.19
C LYS A 33 10.12 13.25 -4.49
N PHE A 34 9.06 12.60 -4.09
CA PHE A 34 8.87 11.16 -4.33
C PHE A 34 7.59 10.92 -5.13
N ALA A 35 7.64 9.93 -6.03
CA ALA A 35 6.43 9.36 -6.60
C ALA A 35 5.71 8.60 -5.49
N GLY A 36 4.54 9.08 -5.09
CA GLY A 36 3.77 8.61 -3.94
C GLY A 36 2.40 8.05 -4.33
N GLY A 37 1.81 7.38 -3.36
CA GLY A 37 0.58 6.63 -3.46
C GLY A 37 0.80 5.16 -3.13
N LYS A 38 -0.12 4.55 -2.36
CA LYS A 38 0.09 3.20 -1.81
C LYS A 38 0.44 2.17 -2.90
N GLY A 39 -0.30 2.10 -4.01
CA GLY A 39 0.02 1.17 -5.11
C GLY A 39 1.33 1.49 -5.83
N ILE A 40 1.72 2.77 -5.94
CA ILE A 40 3.04 3.18 -6.46
C ILE A 40 4.15 2.61 -5.58
N ASN A 41 4.02 2.75 -4.26
CA ASN A 41 4.98 2.20 -3.30
C ASN A 41 5.07 0.68 -3.42
N VAL A 42 3.92 -0.01 -3.55
CA VAL A 42 3.88 -1.47 -3.79
C VAL A 42 4.65 -1.83 -5.06
N SER A 43 4.42 -1.13 -6.19
CA SER A 43 5.14 -1.37 -7.45
C SER A 43 6.65 -1.22 -7.31
N ARG A 44 7.11 -0.16 -6.67
CA ARG A 44 8.53 0.11 -6.44
C ARG A 44 9.20 -0.98 -5.59
N VAL A 45 8.53 -1.44 -4.53
CA VAL A 45 9.06 -2.53 -3.69
C VAL A 45 9.02 -3.87 -4.40
N LEU A 46 7.98 -4.19 -5.17
CA LEU A 46 7.95 -5.39 -6.01
C LEU A 46 9.15 -5.42 -6.96
N LYS A 47 9.45 -4.30 -7.62
CA LYS A 47 10.61 -4.21 -8.53
C LYS A 47 11.94 -4.42 -7.80
N ARG A 48 12.10 -3.91 -6.57
CA ARG A 48 13.29 -4.16 -5.73
C ARG A 48 13.45 -5.64 -5.32
N LEU A 49 12.35 -6.40 -5.35
CA LEU A 49 12.36 -7.86 -5.15
C LEU A 49 12.54 -8.65 -6.45
N ASP A 50 12.88 -8.00 -7.57
CA ASP A 50 12.97 -8.57 -8.92
C ASP A 50 11.64 -9.19 -9.39
N ILE A 51 10.51 -8.62 -8.99
CA ILE A 51 9.17 -9.07 -9.38
C ILE A 51 8.59 -8.08 -10.40
N GLU A 52 8.39 -8.57 -11.62
CA GLU A 52 7.80 -7.77 -12.69
C GLU A 52 6.35 -7.42 -12.34
N ASN A 53 6.02 -6.13 -12.55
CA ASN A 53 4.70 -5.61 -12.26
C ASN A 53 4.36 -4.44 -13.19
N THR A 54 3.07 -4.08 -13.23
CA THR A 54 2.58 -2.93 -13.98
C THR A 54 1.79 -2.01 -13.06
N ALA A 55 2.19 -0.74 -12.99
CA ALA A 55 1.47 0.29 -12.26
C ALA A 55 0.36 0.87 -13.16
N THR A 56 -0.86 1.00 -12.62
CA THR A 56 -2.01 1.59 -13.31
C THR A 56 -2.84 2.47 -12.35
N GLY A 57 -3.81 3.18 -12.89
CA GLY A 57 -4.66 4.13 -12.18
C GLY A 57 -4.79 5.41 -12.98
N PHE A 58 -4.91 6.56 -12.31
CA PHE A 58 -5.10 7.85 -12.97
C PHE A 58 -3.92 8.78 -12.73
N ILE A 59 -3.37 9.35 -13.81
CA ILE A 59 -2.36 10.40 -13.74
C ILE A 59 -2.69 11.53 -14.72
N GLY A 60 -2.26 12.76 -14.44
CA GLY A 60 -2.48 13.87 -15.35
C GLY A 60 -1.48 15.01 -15.12
N GLY A 61 -1.32 15.84 -16.14
CA GLY A 61 -0.49 17.01 -16.15
C GLY A 61 1.02 16.76 -16.00
N PHE A 62 1.75 17.78 -15.56
CA PHE A 62 3.21 17.68 -15.36
C PHE A 62 3.57 16.79 -14.14
N THR A 63 2.72 16.77 -13.13
CA THR A 63 2.89 15.98 -11.92
C THR A 63 2.68 14.49 -12.19
N GLY A 64 1.73 14.13 -13.07
CA GLY A 64 1.56 12.75 -13.53
C GLY A 64 2.75 12.26 -14.34
N ARG A 65 3.29 13.11 -15.24
CA ARG A 65 4.53 12.78 -15.97
C ARG A 65 5.71 12.56 -15.06
N PHE A 66 5.86 13.35 -13.99
CA PHE A 66 6.91 13.12 -13.00
C PHE A 66 6.83 11.71 -12.40
N ILE A 67 5.63 11.25 -12.02
CA ILE A 67 5.43 9.89 -11.47
C ILE A 67 5.81 8.84 -12.50
N GLU A 68 5.35 8.98 -13.73
CA GLU A 68 5.62 8.02 -14.82
C GLU A 68 7.12 7.97 -15.15
N ASP A 69 7.81 9.12 -15.18
CA ASP A 69 9.25 9.21 -15.39
C ASP A 69 10.03 8.50 -14.27
N VAL A 70 9.63 8.66 -13.01
CA VAL A 70 10.24 7.97 -11.87
C VAL A 70 10.08 6.45 -12.01
N LEU A 71 8.86 5.96 -12.28
CA LEU A 71 8.59 4.54 -12.43
C LEU A 71 9.35 3.94 -13.62
N THR A 72 9.40 4.64 -14.73
CA THR A 72 10.16 4.24 -15.92
C THR A 72 11.67 4.17 -15.62
N SER A 73 12.21 5.13 -14.87
CA SER A 73 13.62 5.13 -14.46
C SER A 73 13.97 3.96 -13.54
N GLU A 74 13.00 3.47 -12.76
CA GLU A 74 13.11 2.27 -11.92
C GLU A 74 12.77 0.98 -12.72
N ALA A 75 12.58 1.06 -14.05
CA ALA A 75 12.23 -0.06 -14.95
C ALA A 75 10.90 -0.75 -14.54
N ILE A 76 9.93 0.01 -14.08
CA ILE A 76 8.57 -0.45 -13.78
C ILE A 76 7.68 -0.15 -14.99
N SER A 77 6.92 -1.13 -15.46
CA SER A 77 5.93 -0.93 -16.53
C SER A 77 4.77 -0.10 -16.03
N THR A 78 4.27 0.80 -16.87
CA THR A 78 3.13 1.66 -16.56
C THR A 78 2.01 1.48 -17.59
N ASN A 79 0.76 1.55 -17.14
CA ASN A 79 -0.43 1.55 -17.99
C ASN A 79 -1.51 2.45 -17.35
N PHE A 80 -1.19 3.73 -17.19
CA PHE A 80 -2.08 4.71 -16.56
C PHE A 80 -3.12 5.25 -17.55
N VAL A 81 -4.30 5.54 -17.03
CA VAL A 81 -5.30 6.36 -17.71
C VAL A 81 -4.97 7.83 -17.48
N THR A 82 -4.89 8.60 -18.57
CA THR A 82 -4.60 10.03 -18.49
C THR A 82 -5.86 10.83 -18.15
N VAL A 83 -5.76 11.71 -17.15
CA VAL A 83 -6.81 12.67 -16.79
C VAL A 83 -6.42 14.09 -17.13
N ASP A 84 -7.41 14.98 -17.26
CA ASP A 84 -7.19 16.35 -17.76
C ASP A 84 -6.48 17.26 -16.75
N GLN A 85 -6.72 17.04 -15.44
CA GLN A 85 -6.15 17.84 -14.38
C GLN A 85 -4.81 17.23 -13.90
N ASP A 86 -4.01 18.07 -13.25
CA ASP A 86 -2.76 17.62 -12.65
C ASP A 86 -2.99 16.58 -11.54
N THR A 87 -2.16 15.56 -11.51
CA THR A 87 -2.02 14.67 -10.34
C THR A 87 -1.69 15.50 -9.10
N ARG A 88 -2.27 15.18 -7.98
CA ARG A 88 -2.11 15.95 -6.73
C ARG A 88 -0.67 15.98 -6.22
N ILE A 89 -0.38 17.01 -5.42
CA ILE A 89 0.83 17.09 -4.62
C ILE A 89 0.42 17.04 -3.14
N ASN A 90 1.08 16.17 -2.37
CA ASN A 90 1.01 16.18 -0.92
C ASN A 90 2.26 16.87 -0.39
N VAL A 91 2.10 17.87 0.44
CA VAL A 91 3.21 18.59 1.07
C VAL A 91 3.39 18.07 2.48
N LYS A 92 4.58 17.56 2.79
CA LYS A 92 4.98 17.11 4.12
C LYS A 92 6.02 18.06 4.69
N ILE A 93 5.61 18.84 5.66
CA ILE A 93 6.45 19.84 6.34
C ILE A 93 7.09 19.16 7.54
N LYS A 94 8.41 18.99 7.49
CA LYS A 94 9.23 18.50 8.61
C LYS A 94 9.92 19.67 9.27
N ALA A 95 9.40 20.09 10.41
CA ALA A 95 9.88 21.17 11.26
C ALA A 95 9.87 20.71 12.72
N ASP A 96 9.64 21.61 13.68
CA ASP A 96 9.43 21.25 15.11
C ASP A 96 8.30 20.21 15.26
N GLU A 97 7.25 20.36 14.45
CA GLU A 97 6.16 19.38 14.33
C GLU A 97 5.99 18.99 12.87
N GLU A 98 5.65 17.72 12.64
CA GLU A 98 5.34 17.23 11.29
C GLU A 98 3.91 17.64 10.91
N THR A 99 3.77 18.31 9.74
CA THR A 99 2.47 18.73 9.23
C THR A 99 2.31 18.23 7.79
N GLU A 100 1.17 17.62 7.50
CA GLU A 100 0.82 17.16 6.17
C GLU A 100 -0.33 17.98 5.57
N ILE A 101 -0.16 18.41 4.31
CA ILE A 101 -1.19 19.07 3.51
C ILE A 101 -1.41 18.20 2.27
N ASN A 102 -2.53 17.49 2.25
CA ASN A 102 -2.84 16.51 1.22
C ASN A 102 -3.82 17.08 0.18
N GLY A 103 -3.46 17.01 -1.11
CA GLY A 103 -4.31 17.41 -2.21
C GLY A 103 -5.47 16.43 -2.43
N ASN A 104 -6.61 16.92 -2.97
CA ASN A 104 -7.81 16.11 -3.21
C ASN A 104 -7.68 15.14 -4.39
N GLY A 105 -6.79 15.44 -5.35
CA GLY A 105 -6.66 14.70 -6.61
C GLY A 105 -7.53 15.27 -7.74
N PRO A 106 -7.34 14.76 -8.95
CA PRO A 106 -8.01 15.25 -10.14
C PRO A 106 -9.49 14.81 -10.22
N GLU A 107 -10.27 15.53 -11.00
CA GLU A 107 -11.56 15.07 -11.48
C GLU A 107 -11.37 13.93 -12.48
N VAL A 108 -12.10 12.84 -12.28
CA VAL A 108 -12.10 11.67 -13.17
C VAL A 108 -13.47 11.55 -13.82
N THR A 109 -13.52 11.54 -15.14
CA THR A 109 -14.76 11.39 -15.91
C THR A 109 -15.18 9.92 -15.99
N GLU A 110 -16.46 9.68 -16.31
CA GLU A 110 -16.99 8.33 -16.56
C GLU A 110 -16.23 7.61 -17.70
N ALA A 111 -15.82 8.33 -18.74
CA ALA A 111 -15.05 7.76 -19.85
C ALA A 111 -13.67 7.28 -19.38
N GLN A 112 -12.98 8.05 -18.55
CA GLN A 112 -11.67 7.67 -17.97
C GLN A 112 -11.81 6.50 -17.00
N LEU A 113 -12.89 6.46 -16.19
CA LEU A 113 -13.18 5.30 -15.35
C LEU A 113 -13.40 4.05 -16.21
N GLN A 114 -14.13 4.18 -17.33
CA GLN A 114 -14.37 3.07 -18.25
C GLN A 114 -13.07 2.58 -18.92
N GLU A 115 -12.12 3.46 -19.20
CA GLU A 115 -10.79 3.05 -19.69
C GLU A 115 -10.05 2.18 -18.67
N LEU A 116 -10.07 2.55 -17.38
CA LEU A 116 -9.48 1.73 -16.32
C LEU A 116 -10.21 0.38 -16.18
N LEU A 117 -11.53 0.36 -16.24
CA LEU A 117 -12.32 -0.88 -16.24
C LEU A 117 -11.95 -1.78 -17.43
N ASN A 118 -11.72 -1.23 -18.61
CA ASN A 118 -11.28 -1.99 -19.79
C ASN A 118 -9.88 -2.60 -19.59
N ILE A 119 -8.98 -1.90 -18.93
CA ILE A 119 -7.67 -2.45 -18.56
C ILE A 119 -7.86 -3.66 -17.61
N LEU A 120 -8.67 -3.49 -16.57
CA LEU A 120 -8.89 -4.55 -15.57
C LEU A 120 -9.66 -5.75 -16.14
N SER A 121 -10.63 -5.54 -17.04
CA SER A 121 -11.37 -6.62 -17.69
C SER A 121 -10.54 -7.41 -18.72
N SER A 122 -9.38 -6.91 -19.12
CA SER A 122 -8.45 -7.62 -20.01
C SER A 122 -7.53 -8.60 -19.28
N LEU A 123 -7.54 -8.60 -17.96
CA LEU A 123 -6.71 -9.47 -17.11
C LEU A 123 -7.18 -10.93 -17.15
N THR A 124 -6.41 -11.82 -16.58
CA THR A 124 -6.65 -13.26 -16.57
C THR A 124 -6.54 -13.84 -15.16
N ALA A 125 -6.90 -15.10 -14.99
CA ALA A 125 -6.79 -15.81 -13.72
C ALA A 125 -5.34 -15.95 -13.21
N ASP A 126 -4.34 -15.77 -14.08
CA ASP A 126 -2.92 -15.82 -13.71
C ASP A 126 -2.42 -14.46 -13.15
N ASP A 127 -3.27 -13.45 -13.15
CA ASP A 127 -2.91 -12.11 -12.70
C ASP A 127 -3.34 -11.86 -11.25
N VAL A 128 -2.60 -10.97 -10.58
CA VAL A 128 -2.91 -10.48 -9.23
C VAL A 128 -3.02 -8.97 -9.30
N VAL A 129 -4.10 -8.41 -8.75
CA VAL A 129 -4.29 -6.95 -8.71
C VAL A 129 -4.28 -6.45 -7.27
N VAL A 130 -3.37 -5.53 -6.99
CA VAL A 130 -3.29 -4.84 -5.70
C VAL A 130 -4.05 -3.53 -5.79
N PHE A 131 -5.15 -3.42 -5.08
CA PHE A 131 -5.89 -2.19 -4.88
C PHE A 131 -5.48 -1.56 -3.55
N ALA A 132 -4.95 -0.35 -3.58
CA ALA A 132 -4.45 0.32 -2.38
C ALA A 132 -4.66 1.83 -2.39
N GLY A 133 -4.91 2.40 -1.21
CA GLY A 133 -5.09 3.83 -1.01
C GLY A 133 -6.52 4.33 -1.22
N SER A 134 -6.68 5.65 -1.25
CA SER A 134 -7.98 6.30 -1.45
C SER A 134 -8.25 6.60 -2.90
N ALA A 135 -9.52 6.72 -3.26
CA ALA A 135 -9.95 7.27 -4.54
C ALA A 135 -9.96 8.82 -4.51
N PRO A 136 -9.87 9.50 -5.67
CA PRO A 136 -10.12 10.92 -5.76
C PRO A 136 -11.57 11.23 -5.36
N SER A 137 -11.80 12.44 -4.83
CA SER A 137 -13.13 12.85 -4.31
C SER A 137 -14.24 12.78 -5.37
N SER A 138 -13.91 12.95 -6.64
CA SER A 138 -14.83 12.84 -7.77
C SER A 138 -15.46 11.44 -7.93
N LEU A 139 -14.75 10.39 -7.54
CA LEU A 139 -15.23 9.00 -7.60
C LEU A 139 -15.73 8.50 -6.24
N GLY A 140 -15.08 8.92 -5.14
CA GLY A 140 -15.29 8.34 -3.82
C GLY A 140 -14.84 6.88 -3.73
N ASN A 141 -14.69 6.38 -2.50
CA ASN A 141 -14.16 5.01 -2.28
C ASN A 141 -15.11 3.89 -2.71
N ALA A 142 -16.40 4.18 -2.94
CA ALA A 142 -17.37 3.19 -3.41
C ALA A 142 -17.01 2.63 -4.81
N VAL A 143 -16.21 3.36 -5.61
CA VAL A 143 -15.72 2.90 -6.91
C VAL A 143 -14.89 1.62 -6.82
N TYR A 144 -14.20 1.39 -5.71
CA TYR A 144 -13.40 0.17 -5.51
C TYR A 144 -14.24 -1.10 -5.63
N LYS A 145 -15.49 -1.08 -5.15
CA LYS A 145 -16.38 -2.23 -5.28
C LYS A 145 -16.60 -2.62 -6.75
N GLN A 146 -16.81 -1.63 -7.63
CA GLN A 146 -16.97 -1.87 -9.06
C GLN A 146 -15.67 -2.40 -9.69
N LEU A 147 -14.52 -1.78 -9.40
CA LEU A 147 -13.21 -2.18 -9.95
C LEU A 147 -12.82 -3.60 -9.52
N ILE A 148 -13.05 -3.95 -8.25
CA ILE A 148 -12.76 -5.27 -7.71
C ILE A 148 -13.70 -6.33 -8.35
N ALA A 149 -14.98 -6.02 -8.47
CA ALA A 149 -15.95 -6.92 -9.10
C ALA A 149 -15.56 -7.24 -10.56
N GLU A 150 -15.20 -6.21 -11.35
CA GLU A 150 -14.75 -6.38 -12.73
C GLU A 150 -13.48 -7.24 -12.80
N THR A 151 -12.50 -6.95 -11.94
CA THR A 151 -11.27 -7.74 -11.85
C THR A 151 -11.55 -9.20 -11.48
N ARG A 152 -12.39 -9.44 -10.49
CA ARG A 152 -12.75 -10.81 -10.06
C ARG A 152 -13.51 -11.60 -11.11
N ALA A 153 -14.26 -10.92 -11.97
CA ALA A 153 -14.98 -11.56 -13.09
C ALA A 153 -14.03 -12.20 -14.11
N THR A 154 -12.78 -11.74 -14.22
CA THR A 154 -11.73 -12.33 -15.08
C THR A 154 -11.09 -13.57 -14.47
N GLY A 155 -11.32 -13.84 -13.18
CA GLY A 155 -10.65 -14.87 -12.39
C GLY A 155 -9.36 -14.39 -11.70
N ALA A 156 -8.89 -13.16 -11.97
CA ALA A 156 -7.70 -12.61 -11.34
C ALA A 156 -7.85 -12.54 -9.82
N GLN A 157 -6.73 -12.71 -9.09
CA GLN A 157 -6.69 -12.55 -7.65
C GLN A 157 -6.63 -11.07 -7.28
N VAL A 158 -7.19 -10.71 -6.14
CA VAL A 158 -7.16 -9.31 -5.65
C VAL A 158 -6.55 -9.24 -4.26
N VAL A 159 -5.76 -8.21 -4.04
CA VAL A 159 -5.21 -7.80 -2.74
C VAL A 159 -5.77 -6.43 -2.43
N CYS A 160 -6.27 -6.22 -1.21
CA CYS A 160 -6.97 -5.00 -0.83
C CYS A 160 -6.32 -4.37 0.41
N ASP A 161 -5.70 -3.20 0.25
CA ASP A 161 -5.11 -2.41 1.34
C ASP A 161 -5.91 -1.13 1.55
N PHE A 162 -7.01 -1.27 2.27
CA PHE A 162 -7.98 -0.23 2.57
C PHE A 162 -8.22 -0.10 4.07
N GLU A 163 -8.87 1.00 4.45
CA GLU A 163 -9.30 1.32 5.80
C GLU A 163 -10.83 1.32 5.92
N GLY A 164 -11.33 1.12 7.13
CA GLY A 164 -12.74 1.30 7.48
C GLY A 164 -13.72 0.50 6.61
N GLN A 165 -14.79 1.17 6.16
CA GLN A 165 -15.87 0.52 5.41
C GLN A 165 -15.41 -0.06 4.07
N THR A 166 -14.44 0.58 3.40
CA THR A 166 -13.92 0.10 2.12
C THR A 166 -13.23 -1.26 2.25
N LEU A 167 -12.52 -1.50 3.36
CA LEU A 167 -11.97 -2.83 3.66
C LEU A 167 -13.09 -3.84 3.83
N ILE A 168 -14.11 -3.53 4.63
CA ILE A 168 -15.25 -4.44 4.87
C ILE A 168 -15.96 -4.79 3.57
N ASP A 169 -16.23 -3.79 2.73
CA ASP A 169 -16.88 -3.99 1.43
C ASP A 169 -16.05 -4.84 0.47
N SER A 170 -14.73 -4.83 0.60
CA SER A 170 -13.84 -5.65 -0.24
C SER A 170 -13.91 -7.15 0.10
N LEU A 171 -14.32 -7.52 1.30
CA LEU A 171 -14.31 -8.91 1.78
C LEU A 171 -15.26 -9.82 1.00
N GLU A 172 -16.36 -9.30 0.45
CA GLU A 172 -17.29 -10.08 -0.38
C GLU A 172 -16.65 -10.64 -1.65
N PHE A 173 -15.53 -10.06 -2.10
CA PHE A 173 -14.76 -10.48 -3.28
C PHE A 173 -13.66 -11.48 -2.98
N ASN A 174 -13.56 -11.95 -1.75
CA ASN A 174 -12.61 -12.97 -1.31
C ASN A 174 -11.14 -12.58 -1.59
N PRO A 175 -10.66 -11.43 -1.11
CA PRO A 175 -9.32 -10.94 -1.39
C PRO A 175 -8.26 -11.90 -0.85
N GLN A 176 -7.19 -12.08 -1.64
CA GLN A 176 -6.04 -12.92 -1.28
C GLN A 176 -5.32 -12.42 -0.02
N LEU A 177 -5.32 -11.09 0.17
CA LEU A 177 -4.77 -10.42 1.34
C LEU A 177 -5.59 -9.16 1.66
N VAL A 178 -5.80 -8.93 2.96
CA VAL A 178 -6.08 -7.61 3.54
C VAL A 178 -5.07 -7.32 4.66
N LYS A 179 -4.68 -6.04 4.82
CA LYS A 179 -3.66 -5.67 5.80
C LYS A 179 -4.02 -4.40 6.58
N PRO A 180 -4.94 -4.43 7.52
CA PRO A 180 -5.10 -3.34 8.48
C PRO A 180 -3.95 -3.34 9.53
N ASN A 181 -3.72 -2.19 10.17
CA ASN A 181 -3.00 -2.16 11.43
C ASN A 181 -3.96 -2.43 12.61
N ASN A 182 -3.42 -2.57 13.83
CA ASN A 182 -4.24 -2.86 15.01
C ASN A 182 -5.24 -1.74 15.34
N HIS A 183 -4.94 -0.48 15.02
CA HIS A 183 -5.85 0.66 15.23
C HIS A 183 -6.98 0.63 14.20
N GLU A 184 -6.66 0.47 12.91
CA GLU A 184 -7.64 0.32 11.82
C GLU A 184 -8.57 -0.87 12.06
N LEU A 185 -8.03 -2.00 12.54
CA LEU A 185 -8.83 -3.15 12.94
C LEU A 185 -9.76 -2.79 14.11
N GLY A 186 -9.23 -2.10 15.12
CA GLY A 186 -10.01 -1.63 16.26
C GLY A 186 -11.15 -0.70 15.86
N ASP A 187 -10.90 0.24 14.96
CA ASP A 187 -11.90 1.19 14.46
C ASP A 187 -13.05 0.48 13.73
N ILE A 188 -12.77 -0.60 12.96
CA ILE A 188 -13.79 -1.42 12.30
C ILE A 188 -14.77 -2.04 13.31
N PHE A 189 -14.29 -2.44 14.48
CA PHE A 189 -15.10 -3.09 15.50
C PHE A 189 -15.51 -2.18 16.67
N GLY A 190 -15.09 -0.91 16.65
CA GLY A 190 -15.39 0.08 17.69
C GLY A 190 -14.71 -0.22 19.02
N VAL A 191 -13.50 -0.80 19.01
CA VAL A 191 -12.73 -1.21 20.19
C VAL A 191 -11.26 -0.77 20.08
N ALA A 192 -10.60 -0.56 21.23
CA ALA A 192 -9.16 -0.36 21.26
C ALA A 192 -8.47 -1.74 21.38
N LEU A 193 -7.56 -2.03 20.45
CA LEU A 193 -6.85 -3.31 20.37
C LEU A 193 -5.36 -3.12 20.68
N THR A 194 -4.93 -3.60 21.86
CA THR A 194 -3.55 -3.56 22.32
C THR A 194 -2.96 -4.94 22.61
N GLU A 195 -3.83 -5.90 22.97
CA GLU A 195 -3.41 -7.23 23.39
C GLU A 195 -3.50 -8.24 22.23
N LEU A 196 -2.42 -8.99 22.02
CA LEU A 196 -2.30 -9.95 20.92
C LEU A 196 -3.47 -10.94 20.80
N PRO A 197 -4.00 -11.54 21.92
CA PRO A 197 -5.16 -12.45 21.81
C PRO A 197 -6.44 -11.78 21.31
N GLU A 198 -6.66 -10.50 21.63
CA GLU A 198 -7.80 -9.76 21.13
C GLU A 198 -7.64 -9.40 19.67
N ILE A 199 -6.43 -8.96 19.25
CA ILE A 199 -6.07 -8.69 17.86
C ILE A 199 -6.30 -9.96 17.02
N GLU A 200 -5.81 -11.12 17.49
CA GLU A 200 -6.00 -12.40 16.82
C GLU A 200 -7.49 -12.74 16.64
N ARG A 201 -8.30 -12.54 17.69
CA ARG A 201 -9.74 -12.79 17.63
C ARG A 201 -10.43 -11.99 16.54
N TYR A 202 -10.19 -10.68 16.48
CA TYR A 202 -10.82 -9.81 15.49
C TYR A 202 -10.24 -10.02 14.07
N ALA A 203 -8.96 -10.37 13.94
CA ALA A 203 -8.38 -10.76 12.67
C ALA A 203 -9.03 -12.04 12.11
N LYS A 204 -9.36 -13.01 12.96
CA LYS A 204 -10.13 -14.20 12.58
C LYS A 204 -11.56 -13.87 12.13
N GLU A 205 -12.18 -12.83 12.68
CA GLU A 205 -13.48 -12.35 12.20
C GLU A 205 -13.39 -11.75 10.78
N ILE A 206 -12.32 -11.01 10.47
CA ILE A 206 -12.06 -10.52 9.11
C ILE A 206 -11.84 -11.71 8.14
N LEU A 207 -11.05 -12.70 8.55
CA LEU A 207 -10.85 -13.93 7.76
C LEU A 207 -12.18 -14.64 7.47
N ALA A 208 -13.02 -14.81 8.51
CA ALA A 208 -14.33 -15.45 8.39
C ALA A 208 -15.31 -14.68 7.49
N LYS A 209 -15.12 -13.37 7.30
CA LYS A 209 -15.93 -12.52 6.41
C LYS A 209 -15.52 -12.63 4.94
N GLY A 210 -14.40 -13.30 4.61
CA GLY A 210 -14.06 -13.62 3.24
C GLY A 210 -12.59 -13.42 2.84
N ALA A 211 -11.75 -12.73 3.61
CA ALA A 211 -10.34 -12.64 3.28
C ALA A 211 -9.67 -14.03 3.31
N GLN A 212 -8.75 -14.30 2.37
CA GLN A 212 -7.97 -15.54 2.37
C GLN A 212 -6.80 -15.47 3.37
N ASN A 213 -6.20 -14.29 3.52
CA ASN A 213 -5.14 -14.01 4.49
C ASN A 213 -5.36 -12.62 5.07
N VAL A 214 -5.09 -12.48 6.36
CA VAL A 214 -5.19 -11.22 7.09
C VAL A 214 -3.85 -10.97 7.77
N ILE A 215 -3.20 -9.86 7.46
CA ILE A 215 -2.02 -9.39 8.19
C ILE A 215 -2.44 -8.20 9.04
N ILE A 216 -2.08 -8.22 10.32
CA ILE A 216 -2.21 -7.08 11.23
C ILE A 216 -0.83 -6.57 11.54
N SER A 217 -0.51 -5.34 11.09
CA SER A 217 0.72 -4.66 11.46
C SER A 217 0.55 -3.96 12.81
N MET A 218 1.54 -4.09 13.69
CA MET A 218 1.50 -3.55 15.05
C MET A 218 2.73 -2.67 15.35
N ALA A 219 3.25 -2.03 14.31
CA ALA A 219 4.44 -1.17 14.40
C ALA A 219 5.60 -1.84 15.17
N GLY A 220 6.03 -1.25 16.31
CA GLY A 220 7.11 -1.77 17.15
C GLY A 220 6.80 -3.09 17.88
N ASP A 221 5.55 -3.58 17.82
CA ASP A 221 5.10 -4.81 18.49
C ASP A 221 5.06 -6.01 17.54
N GLY A 222 5.49 -5.84 16.29
CA GLY A 222 5.59 -6.92 15.31
C GLY A 222 4.41 -6.97 14.33
N ALA A 223 4.09 -8.19 13.86
CA ALA A 223 2.97 -8.40 12.95
C ALA A 223 2.32 -9.77 13.17
N LEU A 224 1.02 -9.86 12.91
CA LEU A 224 0.24 -11.08 12.99
C LEU A 224 -0.27 -11.47 11.61
N LEU A 225 -0.13 -12.75 11.23
CA LEU A 225 -0.80 -13.35 10.10
C LEU A 225 -1.87 -14.31 10.57
N VAL A 226 -3.08 -14.15 10.07
CA VAL A 226 -4.17 -15.12 10.22
C VAL A 226 -4.56 -15.65 8.85
N SER A 227 -4.51 -16.97 8.70
CA SER A 227 -4.78 -17.68 7.44
C SER A 227 -5.50 -18.99 7.71
N PRO A 228 -6.03 -19.71 6.69
CA PRO A 228 -6.58 -21.03 6.86
C PRO A 228 -5.60 -22.06 7.44
N SER A 229 -4.29 -21.85 7.30
CA SER A 229 -3.24 -22.73 7.84
C SER A 229 -2.94 -22.49 9.33
N GLY A 230 -3.47 -21.43 9.91
CA GLY A 230 -3.31 -21.04 11.32
C GLY A 230 -2.95 -19.59 11.52
N THR A 231 -2.59 -19.27 12.75
CA THR A 231 -2.14 -17.96 13.17
C THR A 231 -0.63 -17.96 13.40
N TYR A 232 0.06 -16.94 12.90
CA TYR A 232 1.51 -16.81 12.98
C TYR A 232 1.88 -15.40 13.44
N PHE A 233 2.83 -15.31 14.32
CA PHE A 233 3.32 -14.05 14.87
C PHE A 233 4.77 -13.81 14.44
N ALA A 234 5.03 -12.68 13.83
CA ALA A 234 6.37 -12.20 13.54
C ALA A 234 6.84 -11.26 14.66
N LYS A 235 7.94 -11.64 15.31
CA LYS A 235 8.51 -10.83 16.38
C LYS A 235 9.05 -9.50 15.86
N PRO A 236 8.97 -8.43 16.69
CA PRO A 236 9.50 -7.13 16.28
C PRO A 236 11.02 -7.16 16.12
N ILE A 237 11.50 -6.58 15.02
CA ILE A 237 12.93 -6.36 14.81
C ILE A 237 13.28 -4.99 15.36
N LYS A 238 14.27 -4.93 16.25
CA LYS A 238 14.72 -3.66 16.84
C LYS A 238 15.61 -2.88 15.87
N GLY A 239 15.36 -1.58 15.75
CA GLY A 239 16.12 -0.66 14.91
C GLY A 239 15.74 0.79 15.17
N GLN A 240 16.43 1.71 14.49
CA GLN A 240 16.11 3.12 14.56
C GLN A 240 15.06 3.45 13.50
N VAL A 241 13.87 3.86 13.94
CA VAL A 241 12.81 4.34 13.05
C VAL A 241 13.27 5.66 12.39
N LYS A 242 13.28 5.69 11.08
CA LYS A 242 13.57 6.88 10.27
C LYS A 242 12.32 7.43 9.60
N ASN A 243 11.52 6.54 9.00
CA ASN A 243 10.31 6.90 8.28
C ASN A 243 9.31 5.75 8.28
N SER A 244 8.10 5.96 8.76
CA SER A 244 7.04 4.94 8.74
C SER A 244 6.19 4.93 7.47
N VAL A 245 6.34 5.97 6.63
CA VAL A 245 5.58 6.09 5.37
C VAL A 245 5.98 4.98 4.40
N GLY A 246 5.01 4.31 3.82
CA GLY A 246 5.23 3.22 2.87
C GLY A 246 5.62 1.87 3.49
N ALA A 247 5.77 1.77 4.83
CA ALA A 247 6.09 0.50 5.50
C ALA A 247 4.97 -0.54 5.30
N GLY A 248 3.71 -0.13 5.44
CA GLY A 248 2.55 -0.96 5.18
C GLY A 248 2.47 -1.41 3.72
N ASP A 249 2.69 -0.49 2.78
CA ASP A 249 2.72 -0.78 1.34
C ASP A 249 3.84 -1.77 0.99
N SER A 250 5.01 -1.60 1.62
CA SER A 250 6.16 -2.51 1.48
C SER A 250 5.84 -3.90 1.99
N MET A 251 5.09 -4.01 3.11
CA MET A 251 4.61 -5.30 3.63
C MET A 251 3.65 -5.98 2.66
N VAL A 252 2.72 -5.23 2.06
CA VAL A 252 1.81 -5.73 1.00
C VAL A 252 2.60 -6.22 -0.19
N ALA A 253 3.60 -5.46 -0.66
CA ALA A 253 4.45 -5.82 -1.78
C ALA A 253 5.22 -7.11 -1.54
N GLY A 254 5.91 -7.22 -0.39
CA GLY A 254 6.68 -8.40 -0.01
C GLY A 254 5.83 -9.65 0.07
N PHE A 255 4.67 -9.56 0.74
CA PHE A 255 3.73 -10.68 0.84
C PHE A 255 3.17 -11.08 -0.53
N THR A 256 2.60 -10.13 -1.26
CA THR A 256 1.95 -10.40 -2.55
C THR A 256 2.92 -10.97 -3.56
N GLY A 257 4.11 -10.37 -3.67
CA GLY A 257 5.12 -10.81 -4.62
C GLY A 257 5.67 -12.20 -4.34
N LYS A 258 5.93 -12.50 -3.07
CA LYS A 258 6.43 -13.83 -2.70
C LYS A 258 5.35 -14.90 -2.74
N LEU A 259 4.11 -14.58 -2.35
CA LEU A 259 3.01 -15.51 -2.50
C LEU A 259 2.77 -15.87 -3.97
N ALA A 260 2.80 -14.90 -4.88
CA ALA A 260 2.64 -15.13 -6.31
C ALA A 260 3.76 -16.00 -6.92
N THR A 261 4.97 -15.96 -6.37
CA THR A 261 6.13 -16.69 -6.90
C THR A 261 6.37 -18.03 -6.24
N THR A 262 6.01 -18.20 -4.95
CA THR A 262 6.32 -19.42 -4.18
C THR A 262 5.08 -20.24 -3.82
N GLY A 263 3.91 -19.61 -3.72
CA GLY A 263 2.70 -20.22 -3.18
C GLY A 263 2.74 -20.46 -1.66
N ASP A 264 3.84 -20.11 -0.98
CA ASP A 264 4.02 -20.32 0.46
C ASP A 264 3.62 -19.06 1.24
N VAL A 265 2.53 -19.16 1.99
CA VAL A 265 1.95 -18.05 2.78
C VAL A 265 2.87 -17.61 3.92
N ILE A 266 3.61 -18.54 4.54
CA ILE A 266 4.48 -18.21 5.67
C ILE A 266 5.75 -17.52 5.17
N GLU A 267 6.32 -18.03 4.09
CA GLU A 267 7.43 -17.41 3.41
C GLU A 267 7.07 -16.00 2.91
N ALA A 268 5.89 -15.85 2.31
CA ALA A 268 5.35 -14.56 1.89
C ALA A 268 5.19 -13.60 3.07
N PHE A 269 4.71 -14.06 4.21
CA PHE A 269 4.59 -13.26 5.43
C PHE A 269 5.93 -12.77 5.93
N LYS A 270 6.95 -13.63 5.97
CA LYS A 270 8.32 -13.25 6.36
C LYS A 270 8.87 -12.14 5.46
N TRP A 271 8.69 -12.27 4.14
CA TRP A 271 9.10 -11.22 3.20
C TRP A 271 8.31 -9.93 3.37
N GLY A 272 7.00 -10.02 3.64
CA GLY A 272 6.18 -8.85 3.97
C GLY A 272 6.72 -8.10 5.18
N VAL A 273 7.00 -8.81 6.28
CA VAL A 273 7.58 -8.23 7.51
C VAL A 273 8.95 -7.62 7.23
N ALA A 274 9.81 -8.31 6.48
CA ALA A 274 11.13 -7.81 6.11
C ALA A 274 11.05 -6.49 5.33
N CYS A 275 10.19 -6.42 4.31
CA CYS A 275 9.99 -5.22 3.49
C CYS A 275 9.47 -4.04 4.33
N GLY A 276 8.44 -4.27 5.15
CA GLY A 276 7.87 -3.23 6.02
C GLY A 276 8.88 -2.72 7.03
N THR A 277 9.59 -3.63 7.71
CA THR A 277 10.59 -3.27 8.72
C THR A 277 11.80 -2.54 8.10
N ALA A 278 12.34 -3.04 6.99
CA ALA A 278 13.45 -2.39 6.30
C ALA A 278 13.07 -0.97 5.84
N THR A 279 11.84 -0.78 5.35
CA THR A 279 11.33 0.54 4.95
C THR A 279 11.22 1.47 6.17
N THR A 280 10.73 0.99 7.30
CA THR A 280 10.65 1.81 8.54
C THR A 280 12.03 2.33 8.98
N PHE A 281 13.11 1.60 8.70
CA PHE A 281 14.49 1.99 9.04
C PHE A 281 15.24 2.69 7.90
N SER A 282 14.55 3.07 6.84
CA SER A 282 15.09 3.77 5.66
C SER A 282 14.50 5.18 5.54
N ASP A 283 15.18 6.06 4.81
CA ASP A 283 14.69 7.43 4.56
C ASP A 283 13.58 7.48 3.49
N ASP A 284 13.62 6.56 2.51
CA ASP A 284 12.58 6.23 1.52
C ASP A 284 12.28 4.71 1.64
N LEU A 285 11.55 4.14 0.69
CA LEU A 285 11.36 2.68 0.59
C LEU A 285 12.73 1.97 0.61
N ALA A 286 12.84 0.84 1.31
CA ALA A 286 14.12 0.14 1.51
C ALA A 286 14.74 -0.37 0.21
N THR A 287 16.06 -0.44 0.14
CA THR A 287 16.78 -1.06 -0.97
C THR A 287 16.65 -2.59 -0.95
N ALA A 288 16.83 -3.23 -2.11
CA ALA A 288 16.78 -4.68 -2.25
C ALA A 288 17.72 -5.40 -1.27
N ASP A 289 18.95 -4.91 -1.12
CA ASP A 289 19.94 -5.52 -0.23
C ASP A 289 19.55 -5.39 1.24
N TYR A 290 19.00 -4.24 1.64
CA TYR A 290 18.56 -4.04 3.02
C TYR A 290 17.30 -4.85 3.36
N ILE A 291 16.41 -5.07 2.39
CA ILE A 291 15.28 -5.99 2.55
C ILE A 291 15.79 -7.43 2.79
N LYS A 292 16.76 -7.90 1.98
CA LYS A 292 17.36 -9.23 2.14
C LYS A 292 18.06 -9.39 3.49
N GLU A 293 18.85 -8.40 3.90
CA GLU A 293 19.48 -8.38 5.24
C GLU A 293 18.45 -8.43 6.37
N THR A 294 17.34 -7.71 6.21
CA THR A 294 16.27 -7.69 7.21
C THR A 294 15.52 -9.01 7.25
N TYR A 295 15.30 -9.65 6.09
CA TYR A 295 14.65 -10.97 6.00
C TYR A 295 15.34 -12.04 6.85
N GLU A 296 16.67 -12.06 6.87
CA GLU A 296 17.44 -13.00 7.70
C GLU A 296 17.19 -12.83 9.23
N LYS A 297 16.63 -11.69 9.64
CA LYS A 297 16.33 -11.38 11.04
C LYS A 297 14.87 -11.64 11.41
N VAL A 298 14.02 -11.99 10.44
CA VAL A 298 12.59 -12.22 10.70
C VAL A 298 12.38 -13.58 11.35
N GLU A 299 11.90 -13.55 12.59
CA GLU A 299 11.47 -14.73 13.34
C GLU A 299 9.95 -14.82 13.33
N VAL A 300 9.42 -15.94 12.86
CA VAL A 300 7.98 -16.24 12.83
C VAL A 300 7.71 -17.47 13.66
N GLU A 301 6.74 -17.38 14.58
CA GLU A 301 6.27 -18.50 15.39
C GLU A 301 4.78 -18.74 15.14
N LYS A 302 4.36 -20.00 15.23
CA LYS A 302 2.95 -20.38 15.15
C LYS A 302 2.32 -20.25 16.54
N LEU A 303 1.16 -19.57 16.64
CA LEU A 303 0.39 -19.43 17.88
C LEU A 303 -0.57 -20.60 18.09
#